data_9fae6afd839286a502b3d8364a79201c
#
_entry.id   9fae6afd839286a502b3d8364a79201c
#
_cell.length_a   1.000
_cell.length_b   1.000
_cell.length_c   1.000
_cell.angle_alpha   90.00
_cell.angle_beta   90.00
_cell.angle_gamma   90.00
#
_symmetry.space_group_name_H-M   'P 1'
#
loop_
_entity.id
_entity.type
_entity.pdbx_description
1 polymer ?
#
loop_
_entity_poly.entity_id
_entity_poly.type
_entity_poly.pdbx_seq_one_letter_code
_entity_poly.pdbx_strand_id
1 'polypeptide(L)'
;MLATSFIKVLQKDGEQLTGKMGKIDAAALNKKDVQQVVRKITGGCLIIERAGDIDRSIAAQLSFLMEHDITGTLYILEDTSKGIKKALSMDEGFASKFTEKISVP
;
A
#
# COMPACT_ATOMS: atom_id res chain seq x y z
N MET A 1 -13.61 18.82 -12.28
CA MET A 1 -12.40 18.12 -12.67
C MET A 1 -12.28 16.82 -11.90
N LEU A 2 -11.99 15.79 -12.59
CA LEU A 2 -11.83 14.51 -11.94
C LEU A 2 -10.38 14.15 -11.84
N ALA A 3 -9.96 13.84 -10.66
CA ALA A 3 -8.66 13.28 -10.48
C ALA A 3 -8.75 11.81 -10.86
N THR A 4 -7.84 11.38 -11.69
CA THR A 4 -7.73 9.97 -11.98
C THR A 4 -6.96 9.33 -10.86
N SER A 5 -7.57 8.37 -10.23
CA SER A 5 -6.91 7.63 -9.16
C SER A 5 -6.30 6.37 -9.71
N PHE A 6 -5.11 6.06 -9.23
CA PHE A 6 -4.45 4.81 -9.56
C PHE A 6 -4.37 3.96 -8.32
N ILE A 7 -4.60 2.69 -8.50
CA ILE A 7 -4.52 1.73 -7.43
C ILE A 7 -3.46 0.73 -7.78
N LYS A 8 -2.47 0.61 -6.91
CA LYS A 8 -1.43 -0.39 -7.06
C LYS A 8 -1.71 -1.51 -6.08
N VAL A 9 -1.62 -2.72 -6.55
CA VAL A 9 -2.04 -3.87 -5.79
C VAL A 9 -0.92 -4.89 -5.71
N LEU A 10 -0.65 -5.38 -4.52
CA LEU A 10 0.20 -6.52 -4.31
C LEU A 10 -0.65 -7.62 -3.70
N GLN A 11 -0.68 -8.77 -4.34
CA GLN A 11 -1.44 -9.88 -3.84
C GLN A 11 -0.63 -11.16 -3.99
N LYS A 12 -0.41 -11.82 -2.88
CA LYS A 12 0.22 -13.13 -2.89
C LYS A 12 -0.88 -14.14 -2.76
N ASP A 13 -0.87 -15.16 -3.51
CA ASP A 13 -1.87 -16.18 -3.43
C ASP A 13 -3.27 -15.74 -3.73
N GLY A 14 -3.66 -14.65 -3.30
CA GLY A 14 -4.85 -13.95 -3.73
C GLY A 14 -6.20 -14.59 -3.57
N GLU A 15 -6.26 -15.74 -3.02
CA GLU A 15 -7.52 -16.40 -3.10
C GLU A 15 -8.46 -16.10 -2.00
N GLN A 16 -7.93 -15.81 -0.83
CA GLN A 16 -8.82 -15.63 0.29
C GLN A 16 -8.39 -14.47 1.13
N LEU A 17 -9.16 -13.44 1.10
CA LEU A 17 -9.01 -12.34 2.02
C LEU A 17 -9.87 -12.65 3.22
N THR A 18 -9.38 -12.32 4.41
CA THR A 18 -10.09 -12.61 5.65
C THR A 18 -11.28 -11.69 5.88
N GLY A 19 -11.50 -10.72 5.01
CA GLY A 19 -12.54 -9.74 5.22
C GLY A 19 -12.10 -8.54 6.03
N LYS A 20 -10.92 -8.61 6.64
CA LYS A 20 -10.40 -7.46 7.36
C LYS A 20 -9.94 -6.41 6.35
N MET A 21 -10.30 -5.17 6.60
CA MET A 21 -9.91 -4.10 5.72
C MET A 21 -9.52 -2.90 6.55
N GLY A 22 -8.34 -2.37 6.27
CA GLY A 22 -7.86 -1.16 6.89
C GLY A 22 -7.67 -0.09 5.84
N LYS A 23 -8.11 1.12 6.14
CA LYS A 23 -7.94 2.25 5.25
C LYS A 23 -7.28 3.36 6.04
N ILE A 24 -6.16 3.85 5.55
CA ILE A 24 -5.41 4.86 6.27
C ILE A 24 -4.80 5.84 5.29
N ASP A 25 -4.74 7.10 5.69
CA ASP A 25 -4.09 8.14 4.94
C ASP A 25 -2.58 8.01 5.14
N ALA A 26 -1.80 8.18 4.08
CA ALA A 26 -0.35 8.03 4.18
C ALA A 26 0.26 8.96 5.23
N ALA A 27 -0.23 10.20 5.32
CA ALA A 27 0.28 11.13 6.32
C ALA A 27 0.05 10.62 7.74
N ALA A 28 -1.10 9.97 7.97
CA ALA A 28 -1.38 9.38 9.27
C ALA A 28 -0.51 8.15 9.51
N LEU A 29 -0.30 7.36 8.47
CA LEU A 29 0.54 6.17 8.56
C LEU A 29 1.98 6.54 8.95
N ASN A 30 2.48 7.66 8.43
CA ASN A 30 3.83 8.12 8.75
C ASN A 30 4.05 8.32 10.25
N LYS A 31 2.98 8.49 11.01
CA LYS A 31 3.06 8.75 12.45
C LYS A 31 2.74 7.51 13.27
N LYS A 32 2.52 6.38 12.64
CA LYS A 32 2.12 5.16 13.35
C LYS A 32 3.19 4.09 13.24
N ASP A 33 3.06 3.10 14.10
CA ASP A 33 3.90 1.91 14.02
C ASP A 33 3.35 1.03 12.90
N VAL A 34 4.08 0.99 11.79
CA VAL A 34 3.65 0.28 10.60
C VAL A 34 3.41 -1.20 10.88
N GLN A 35 4.26 -1.80 11.71
CA GLN A 35 4.10 -3.21 12.04
C GLN A 35 2.76 -3.47 12.72
N GLN A 36 2.35 -2.60 13.62
CA GLN A 36 1.08 -2.78 14.30
C GLN A 36 -0.10 -2.61 13.35
N VAL A 37 0.00 -1.63 12.45
CA VAL A 37 -1.07 -1.40 11.48
C VAL A 37 -1.24 -2.63 10.60
N VAL A 38 -0.14 -3.15 10.08
CA VAL A 38 -0.18 -4.31 9.20
C VAL A 38 -0.68 -5.55 9.95
N ARG A 39 -0.25 -5.70 11.20
CA ARG A 39 -0.64 -6.86 11.99
C ARG A 39 -2.15 -6.93 12.19
N LYS A 40 -2.79 -5.78 12.34
CA LYS A 40 -4.23 -5.73 12.56
C LYS A 40 -5.04 -6.21 11.37
N ILE A 41 -4.48 -6.12 10.18
CA ILE A 41 -5.20 -6.51 8.96
C ILE A 41 -4.56 -7.71 8.27
N THR A 42 -3.80 -8.48 9.00
CA THR A 42 -3.11 -9.65 8.46
C THR A 42 -4.08 -10.56 7.72
N GLY A 43 -3.72 -10.89 6.49
CA GLY A 43 -4.56 -11.72 5.63
C GLY A 43 -5.72 -10.98 5.00
N GLY A 44 -5.86 -9.69 5.27
CA GLY A 44 -6.93 -8.88 4.71
C GLY A 44 -6.39 -7.90 3.69
N CYS A 45 -6.82 -6.64 3.80
CA CYS A 45 -6.48 -5.61 2.82
C CYS A 45 -6.13 -4.31 3.53
N LEU A 46 -5.03 -3.69 3.13
CA LEU A 46 -4.64 -2.38 3.61
C LEU A 46 -4.69 -1.40 2.45
N ILE A 47 -5.50 -0.36 2.58
CA ILE A 47 -5.61 0.69 1.57
C ILE A 47 -4.94 1.93 2.12
N ILE A 48 -3.93 2.42 1.41
CA ILE A 48 -3.20 3.62 1.79
C ILE A 48 -3.64 4.74 0.88
N GLU A 49 -4.40 5.69 1.43
CA GLU A 49 -4.90 6.83 0.68
C GLU A 49 -3.85 7.92 0.61
N ARG A 50 -3.90 8.69 -0.45
CA ARG A 50 -2.94 9.75 -0.72
C ARG A 50 -1.51 9.23 -0.57
N ALA A 51 -1.26 8.12 -1.26
CA ALA A 51 -0.01 7.39 -1.12
C ALA A 51 1.22 8.24 -1.40
N GLY A 52 1.08 9.29 -2.21
CA GLY A 52 2.20 10.18 -2.51
C GLY A 52 2.76 10.89 -1.30
N ASP A 53 2.02 10.94 -0.20
CA ASP A 53 2.47 11.58 1.03
C ASP A 53 3.25 10.63 1.95
N ILE A 54 3.47 9.40 1.53
CA ILE A 54 4.18 8.44 2.35
C ILE A 54 5.65 8.85 2.50
N ASP A 55 6.20 8.67 3.70
CA ASP A 55 7.62 8.94 3.95
C ASP A 55 8.46 7.79 3.42
N ARG A 56 9.69 8.11 3.06
CA ARG A 56 10.63 7.11 2.56
C ARG A 56 10.85 5.99 3.57
N SER A 57 10.99 6.34 4.85
CA SER A 57 11.22 5.32 5.87
C SER A 57 10.01 4.39 6.02
N ILE A 58 8.81 4.94 5.88
CA ILE A 58 7.59 4.13 5.97
C ILE A 58 7.48 3.20 4.76
N ALA A 59 7.83 3.71 3.58
CA ALA A 59 7.82 2.89 2.38
C ALA A 59 8.82 1.73 2.52
N ALA A 60 9.99 1.99 3.07
CA ALA A 60 10.98 0.94 3.27
C ALA A 60 10.50 -0.11 4.27
N GLN A 61 9.84 0.32 5.35
CA GLN A 61 9.31 -0.60 6.33
C GLN A 61 8.21 -1.47 5.73
N LEU A 62 7.32 -0.86 4.94
CA LEU A 62 6.28 -1.62 4.26
C LEU A 62 6.88 -2.63 3.30
N SER A 63 7.90 -2.22 2.55
CA SER A 63 8.59 -3.11 1.63
C SER A 63 9.11 -4.34 2.36
N PHE A 64 9.74 -4.13 3.52
CA PHE A 64 10.27 -5.21 4.32
C PHE A 64 9.15 -6.14 4.78
N LEU A 65 8.06 -5.58 5.27
CA LEU A 65 6.94 -6.37 5.77
C LEU A 65 6.28 -7.16 4.65
N MET A 66 6.13 -6.56 3.48
CA MET A 66 5.57 -7.24 2.32
C MET A 66 6.44 -8.41 1.87
N GLU A 67 7.76 -8.20 1.92
CA GLU A 67 8.72 -9.22 1.52
C GLU A 67 8.57 -10.48 2.36
N HIS A 68 8.28 -10.31 3.63
CA HIS A 68 8.21 -11.40 4.59
C HIS A 68 6.80 -11.84 4.91
N ASP A 69 5.81 -11.27 4.22
CA ASP A 69 4.42 -11.63 4.46
C ASP A 69 4.09 -12.98 3.84
N ILE A 70 3.58 -13.87 4.66
CA ILE A 70 3.17 -15.20 4.20
C ILE A 70 1.65 -15.36 4.28
N THR A 71 0.93 -14.30 4.64
CA THR A 71 -0.50 -14.38 4.89
C THR A 71 -1.36 -14.02 3.70
N GLY A 72 -0.77 -13.44 2.66
CA GLY A 72 -1.52 -13.03 1.49
C GLY A 72 -2.23 -11.69 1.65
N THR A 73 -1.77 -10.86 2.57
CA THR A 73 -2.35 -9.53 2.75
C THR A 73 -2.25 -8.72 1.47
N LEU A 74 -3.35 -8.08 1.11
CA LEU A 74 -3.42 -7.25 -0.08
C LEU A 74 -3.10 -5.80 0.28
N TYR A 75 -2.21 -5.18 -0.47
CA TYR A 75 -1.83 -3.79 -0.26
C TYR A 75 -2.25 -2.96 -1.45
N ILE A 76 -2.96 -1.87 -1.20
CA ILE A 76 -3.48 -1.00 -2.26
C ILE A 76 -3.03 0.43 -1.99
N LEU A 77 -2.43 1.05 -2.99
CA LEU A 77 -2.08 2.47 -2.93
C LEU A 77 -3.10 3.24 -3.75
N GLU A 78 -3.66 4.28 -3.17
CA GLU A 78 -4.65 5.11 -3.83
C GLU A 78 -4.17 6.56 -3.88
N ASP A 79 -4.09 7.11 -5.09
CA ASP A 79 -3.72 8.51 -5.28
C ASP A 79 -3.90 8.83 -6.76
N THR A 80 -3.62 10.08 -7.13
CA THR A 80 -3.50 10.47 -8.53
C THR A 80 -2.29 9.75 -9.12
N SER A 81 -2.17 9.74 -10.44
CA SER A 81 -1.02 9.09 -11.06
C SER A 81 0.29 9.72 -10.60
N LYS A 82 0.29 11.03 -10.40
CA LYS A 82 1.47 11.74 -9.91
C LYS A 82 1.83 11.30 -8.50
N GLY A 83 0.81 11.17 -7.63
CA GLY A 83 1.02 10.71 -6.27
C GLY A 83 1.54 9.29 -6.22
N ILE A 84 1.01 8.42 -7.05
CA ILE A 84 1.48 7.02 -7.12
C ILE A 84 2.95 6.99 -7.54
N LYS A 85 3.32 7.76 -8.57
CA LYS A 85 4.70 7.83 -9.01
C LYS A 85 5.61 8.31 -7.90
N LYS A 86 5.16 9.30 -7.15
CA LYS A 86 5.95 9.82 -6.03
C LYS A 86 6.13 8.76 -4.96
N ALA A 87 5.07 8.05 -4.61
CA ALA A 87 5.14 6.99 -3.62
C ALA A 87 6.13 5.90 -4.04
N LEU A 88 6.04 5.48 -5.28
CA LEU A 88 6.89 4.40 -5.78
C LEU A 88 8.35 4.83 -5.92
N SER A 89 8.62 6.14 -5.98
CA SER A 89 9.99 6.63 -6.06
C SER A 89 10.68 6.65 -4.70
N MET A 90 9.95 6.40 -3.62
CA MET A 90 10.52 6.49 -2.27
C MET A 90 11.48 5.35 -1.98
N ASP A 91 11.22 4.16 -2.52
CA ASP A 91 12.03 3.00 -2.24
C ASP A 91 11.87 1.99 -3.37
N GLU A 92 12.99 1.49 -3.90
CA GLU A 92 12.94 0.54 -5.01
C GLU A 92 12.27 -0.77 -4.62
N GLY A 93 12.56 -1.26 -3.44
CA GLY A 93 11.92 -2.48 -2.95
C GLY A 93 10.43 -2.32 -2.84
N PHE A 94 10.01 -1.17 -2.36
CA PHE A 94 8.58 -0.86 -2.26
C PHE A 94 7.94 -0.87 -3.64
N ALA A 95 8.57 -0.18 -4.59
CA ALA A 95 8.03 -0.10 -5.95
C ALA A 95 7.90 -1.48 -6.58
N SER A 96 8.88 -2.34 -6.35
CA SER A 96 8.89 -3.65 -6.98
C SER A 96 7.78 -4.57 -6.47
N LYS A 97 7.17 -4.23 -5.34
CA LYS A 97 6.09 -5.04 -4.78
C LYS A 97 4.76 -4.81 -5.48
N PHE A 98 4.61 -3.70 -6.18
CA PHE A 98 3.33 -3.34 -6.81
C PHE A 98 3.43 -3.57 -8.31
N THR A 99 2.91 -4.70 -8.75
CA THR A 99 3.01 -5.13 -10.14
C THR A 99 1.76 -4.85 -10.94
N GLU A 100 0.65 -4.60 -10.29
CA GLU A 100 -0.61 -4.33 -10.96
C GLU A 100 -0.99 -2.88 -10.79
N LYS A 101 -1.49 -2.27 -11.85
CA LYS A 101 -1.95 -0.89 -11.81
C LYS A 101 -3.33 -0.80 -12.41
N ILE A 102 -4.25 -0.27 -11.64
CA ILE A 102 -5.62 -0.06 -12.08
C ILE A 102 -5.87 1.44 -12.09
N SER A 103 -6.29 1.96 -13.23
CA SER A 103 -6.61 3.36 -13.37
C SER A 103 -8.11 3.54 -13.17
N VAL A 104 -8.46 4.43 -12.24
CA VAL A 104 -9.86 4.70 -11.93
C VAL A 104 -10.11 6.17 -12.23
N PRO A 105 -10.98 6.48 -13.16
CA PRO A 105 -11.27 7.88 -13.49
C PRO A 105 -12.02 8.59 -12.38
#